data_ce9419e36b9512713679a75f475c86f2
#
_entry.id   ce9419e36b9512713679a75f475c86f2
#
_cell.length_a   1.000
_cell.length_b   1.000
_cell.length_c   1.000
_cell.angle_alpha   90.00
_cell.angle_beta   90.00
_cell.angle_gamma   90.00
#
_symmetry.space_group_name_H-M   'P 1'
#
loop_
_entity.id
_entity.type
_entity.pdbx_description
1 polymer ?
#
loop_
_entity_poly.entity_id
_entity_poly.type
_entity_poly.pdbx_seq_one_letter_code
_entity_poly.pdbx_strand_id
1 'polypeptide(L)'
;MNQLPLTAPGAEEEFERVEVRRSTRRKKTISAEIVGDALIISIPERMSRAEEQEWVTRMSQRMSERKRKERLNNEGALRDRARHLARRYLDGVSFADISWVETQRSRWGSCSPDDRTIRLSLTLADYPGWVRDYVIVHELAHLIVPDHSTGFWRLVERYPLTERARGFLIAKGMEEG
;
A
#
# COMPACT_ATOMS: atom_id res chain seq x y z
N MET A 1 -36.77 5.18 13.03
CA MET A 1 -36.34 4.43 11.83
C MET A 1 -34.86 4.13 11.99
N ASN A 2 -34.58 2.87 12.28
CA ASN A 2 -33.25 2.40 12.69
C ASN A 2 -32.37 2.25 11.44
N GLN A 3 -31.42 3.14 11.25
CA GLN A 3 -30.36 2.94 10.27
C GLN A 3 -29.35 1.95 10.87
N LEU A 4 -29.36 0.72 10.36
CA LEU A 4 -28.28 -0.24 10.58
C LEU A 4 -26.99 0.32 9.93
N PRO A 5 -25.84 0.30 10.61
CA PRO A 5 -24.58 0.70 10.01
C PRO A 5 -24.22 -0.31 8.89
N LEU A 6 -24.20 0.18 7.66
CA LEU A 6 -23.73 -0.53 6.47
C LEU A 6 -22.21 -0.38 6.38
N THR A 7 -21.47 -1.16 7.15
CA THR A 7 -20.00 -1.09 7.14
C THR A 7 -19.40 -2.44 6.79
N ALA A 8 -18.45 -2.40 5.83
CA ALA A 8 -17.59 -3.55 5.55
C ALA A 8 -16.65 -3.77 6.74
N PRO A 9 -16.31 -5.01 7.11
CA PRO A 9 -15.36 -5.30 8.17
C PRO A 9 -14.00 -4.66 7.81
N GLY A 10 -13.49 -3.80 8.69
CA GLY A 10 -12.24 -3.05 8.54
C GLY A 10 -12.37 -1.55 8.21
N ALA A 11 -13.54 -1.07 7.79
CA ALA A 11 -13.77 0.36 7.56
C ALA A 11 -14.19 1.14 8.82
N GLU A 12 -14.71 0.44 9.83
CA GLU A 12 -15.16 1.03 11.09
C GLU A 12 -14.02 1.51 11.99
N GLU A 13 -12.79 1.02 11.76
CA GLU A 13 -11.63 1.46 12.54
C GLU A 13 -11.01 2.78 12.06
N GLU A 14 -11.33 3.22 10.83
CA GLU A 14 -10.71 4.42 10.24
C GLU A 14 -11.65 5.64 10.12
N PHE A 15 -12.97 5.43 10.14
CA PHE A 15 -13.97 6.50 10.07
C PHE A 15 -15.00 6.33 11.20
N GLU A 16 -15.29 7.39 11.95
CA GLU A 16 -16.32 7.35 12.99
C GLU A 16 -17.71 7.11 12.41
N ARG A 17 -17.95 7.52 11.16
CA ARG A 17 -19.20 7.28 10.45
C ARG A 17 -19.04 7.30 8.94
N VAL A 18 -19.90 6.56 8.27
CA VAL A 18 -20.08 6.60 6.81
C VAL A 18 -21.46 7.18 6.51
N GLU A 19 -21.50 8.24 5.71
CA GLU A 19 -22.71 8.94 5.32
C GLU A 19 -22.93 8.82 3.82
N VAL A 20 -24.11 8.34 3.40
CA VAL A 20 -24.46 8.25 1.98
C VAL A 20 -25.38 9.42 1.61
N ARG A 21 -24.97 10.20 0.62
CA ARG A 21 -25.75 11.33 0.08
C ARG A 21 -26.25 11.02 -1.32
N ARG A 22 -27.57 10.96 -1.47
CA ARG A 22 -28.22 10.80 -2.79
C ARG A 22 -28.40 12.15 -3.46
N SER A 23 -28.15 12.21 -4.79
CA SER A 23 -28.21 13.44 -5.56
C SER A 23 -28.95 13.25 -6.87
N THR A 24 -29.98 14.05 -7.12
CA THR A 24 -30.75 14.10 -8.38
C THR A 24 -29.92 14.64 -9.55
N ARG A 25 -28.90 15.47 -9.25
CA ARG A 25 -27.99 16.04 -10.26
C ARG A 25 -27.02 15.01 -10.83
N ARG A 26 -26.70 13.95 -10.06
CA ARG A 26 -25.76 12.89 -10.46
C ARG A 26 -26.54 11.82 -11.23
N LYS A 27 -26.08 11.51 -12.45
CA LYS A 27 -26.69 10.43 -13.25
C LYS A 27 -25.92 9.11 -13.16
N LYS A 28 -24.57 9.18 -13.14
CA LYS A 28 -23.67 8.00 -13.13
C LYS A 28 -22.46 8.16 -12.23
N THR A 29 -22.13 9.37 -11.78
CA THR A 29 -20.92 9.63 -11.02
C THR A 29 -21.11 9.33 -9.54
N ILE A 30 -20.14 8.60 -8.98
CA ILE A 30 -20.01 8.34 -7.56
C ILE A 30 -18.73 9.00 -7.08
N SER A 31 -18.78 9.65 -5.93
CA SER A 31 -17.58 10.22 -5.29
C SER A 31 -17.59 9.96 -3.80
N ALA A 32 -16.41 9.91 -3.22
CA ALA A 32 -16.21 9.83 -1.79
C ALA A 32 -15.26 10.94 -1.35
N GLU A 33 -15.55 11.55 -0.21
CA GLU A 33 -14.72 12.57 0.42
C GLU A 33 -14.68 12.36 1.93
N ILE A 34 -13.57 12.74 2.55
CA ILE A 34 -13.41 12.72 4.00
C ILE A 34 -13.65 14.13 4.52
N VAL A 35 -14.58 14.28 5.44
CA VAL A 35 -14.88 15.56 6.10
C VAL A 35 -14.78 15.35 7.61
N GLY A 36 -13.70 15.83 8.20
CA GLY A 36 -13.33 15.47 9.57
C GLY A 36 -13.10 13.97 9.68
N ASP A 37 -13.82 13.31 10.58
CA ASP A 37 -13.75 11.86 10.80
C ASP A 37 -14.87 11.07 10.09
N ALA A 38 -15.66 11.75 9.25
CA ALA A 38 -16.73 11.13 8.47
C ALA A 38 -16.32 10.88 7.03
N LEU A 39 -16.68 9.71 6.49
CA LEU A 39 -16.63 9.41 5.07
C LEU A 39 -17.98 9.71 4.42
N ILE A 40 -18.02 10.67 3.51
CA ILE A 40 -19.21 11.06 2.77
C ILE A 40 -19.16 10.45 1.36
N ILE A 41 -20.12 9.58 1.04
CA ILE A 41 -20.22 8.94 -0.27
C ILE A 41 -21.43 9.51 -1.01
N SER A 42 -21.21 10.19 -2.11
CA SER A 42 -22.26 10.78 -2.94
C SER A 42 -22.58 9.90 -4.12
N ILE A 43 -23.86 9.51 -4.25
CA ILE A 43 -24.37 8.58 -5.27
C ILE A 43 -25.57 9.18 -6.05
N PRO A 44 -25.91 8.65 -7.25
CA PRO A 44 -27.14 9.02 -7.95
C PRO A 44 -28.40 8.66 -7.15
N GLU A 45 -29.43 9.50 -7.22
CA GLU A 45 -30.73 9.28 -6.55
C GLU A 45 -31.37 7.94 -6.91
N ARG A 46 -31.29 7.53 -8.19
CA ARG A 46 -31.96 6.34 -8.73
C ARG A 46 -31.17 5.03 -8.52
N MET A 47 -30.03 5.07 -7.81
CA MET A 47 -29.24 3.88 -7.54
C MET A 47 -30.02 2.91 -6.66
N SER A 48 -30.01 1.62 -7.00
CA SER A 48 -30.63 0.58 -6.19
C SER A 48 -29.90 0.40 -4.86
N ARG A 49 -30.56 -0.17 -3.86
CA ARG A 49 -29.94 -0.44 -2.55
C ARG A 49 -28.79 -1.45 -2.65
N ALA A 50 -28.89 -2.43 -3.54
CA ALA A 50 -27.83 -3.41 -3.74
C ALA A 50 -26.58 -2.76 -4.33
N GLU A 51 -26.72 -1.93 -5.38
CA GLU A 51 -25.60 -1.16 -5.95
C GLU A 51 -25.02 -0.17 -4.94
N GLU A 52 -25.86 0.52 -4.17
CA GLU A 52 -25.43 1.42 -3.09
C GLU A 52 -24.52 0.68 -2.10
N GLN A 53 -24.93 -0.49 -1.63
CA GLN A 53 -24.17 -1.27 -0.67
C GLN A 53 -22.81 -1.71 -1.24
N GLU A 54 -22.78 -2.17 -2.48
CA GLU A 54 -21.53 -2.52 -3.17
C GLU A 54 -20.59 -1.32 -3.28
N TRP A 55 -21.11 -0.16 -3.68
CA TRP A 55 -20.32 1.05 -3.82
C TRP A 55 -19.87 1.63 -2.49
N VAL A 56 -20.69 1.57 -1.45
CA VAL A 56 -20.30 1.97 -0.09
C VAL A 56 -19.11 1.11 0.38
N THR A 57 -19.21 -0.20 0.25
CA THR A 57 -18.12 -1.11 0.62
C THR A 57 -16.83 -0.79 -0.15
N ARG A 58 -16.91 -0.67 -1.47
CA ARG A 58 -15.75 -0.39 -2.34
C ARG A 58 -15.11 0.96 -2.03
N MET A 59 -15.93 2.01 -1.83
CA MET A 59 -15.41 3.36 -1.55
C MET A 59 -14.83 3.46 -0.15
N SER A 60 -15.47 2.87 0.86
CA SER A 60 -14.95 2.83 2.22
C SER A 60 -13.58 2.15 2.25
N GLN A 61 -13.44 0.98 1.65
CA GLN A 61 -12.16 0.28 1.58
C GLN A 61 -11.08 1.13 0.90
N ARG A 62 -11.39 1.71 -0.26
CA ARG A 62 -10.45 2.56 -0.99
C ARG A 62 -10.00 3.79 -0.18
N MET A 63 -10.92 4.42 0.54
CA MET A 63 -10.60 5.62 1.32
C MET A 63 -9.82 5.27 2.60
N SER A 64 -10.09 4.11 3.22
CA SER A 64 -9.29 3.60 4.33
C SER A 64 -7.86 3.29 3.91
N GLU A 65 -7.67 2.61 2.78
CA GLU A 65 -6.34 2.33 2.22
C GLU A 65 -5.57 3.63 1.95
N ARG A 66 -6.24 4.64 1.38
CA ARG A 66 -5.63 5.95 1.11
C ARG A 66 -5.19 6.66 2.40
N LYS A 67 -6.07 6.73 3.41
CA LYS A 67 -5.78 7.35 4.72
C LYS A 67 -4.63 6.63 5.41
N ARG A 68 -4.65 5.30 5.39
CA ARG A 68 -3.59 4.47 5.93
C ARG A 68 -2.24 4.73 5.23
N LYS A 69 -2.24 4.79 3.90
CA LYS A 69 -1.03 5.10 3.12
C LYS A 69 -0.46 6.48 3.49
N GLU A 70 -1.32 7.50 3.54
CA GLU A 70 -0.90 8.85 3.92
C GLU A 70 -0.27 8.86 5.31
N ARG A 71 -0.87 8.19 6.29
CA ARG A 71 -0.32 8.05 7.65
C ARG A 71 1.06 7.38 7.63
N LEU A 72 1.16 6.20 7.01
CA LEU A 72 2.41 5.43 6.97
C LEU A 72 3.55 6.17 6.25
N ASN A 73 3.24 6.96 5.22
CA ASN A 73 4.24 7.77 4.53
C ASN A 73 4.67 9.00 5.35
N ASN A 74 3.78 9.56 6.15
CA ASN A 74 4.09 10.74 6.99
C ASN A 74 4.90 10.38 8.25
N GLU A 75 4.83 9.15 8.74
CA GLU A 75 5.54 8.72 9.96
C GLU A 75 7.07 8.65 9.81
N GLY A 76 7.62 8.66 8.59
CA GLY A 76 9.07 8.59 8.32
C GLY A 76 9.72 7.23 8.64
N ALA A 77 9.03 6.35 9.33
CA ALA A 77 9.54 5.07 9.81
C ALA A 77 10.07 4.16 8.68
N LEU A 78 9.43 4.18 7.51
CA LEU A 78 9.87 3.43 6.33
C LEU A 78 11.23 3.93 5.83
N ARG A 79 11.41 5.23 5.73
CA ARG A 79 12.66 5.86 5.29
C ARG A 79 13.81 5.57 6.25
N ASP A 80 13.56 5.64 7.54
CA ASP A 80 14.58 5.35 8.56
C ASP A 80 14.96 3.88 8.56
N ARG A 81 13.98 2.98 8.36
CA ARG A 81 14.25 1.55 8.19
C ARG A 81 15.10 1.27 6.95
N ALA A 82 14.75 1.87 5.81
CA ALA A 82 15.52 1.71 4.57
C ALA A 82 16.96 2.22 4.73
N ARG A 83 17.17 3.38 5.37
CA ARG A 83 18.52 3.89 5.68
C ARG A 83 19.33 2.94 6.58
N HIS A 84 18.66 2.36 7.56
CA HIS A 84 19.32 1.37 8.44
C HIS A 84 19.76 0.13 7.64
N LEU A 85 18.86 -0.43 6.80
CA LEU A 85 19.17 -1.62 5.99
C LEU A 85 20.24 -1.33 4.93
N ALA A 86 20.18 -0.16 4.27
CA ALA A 86 21.19 0.29 3.33
C ALA A 86 22.59 0.30 3.97
N ARG A 87 22.73 0.91 5.14
CA ARG A 87 24.01 0.95 5.90
C ARG A 87 24.47 -0.44 6.30
N ARG A 88 23.56 -1.30 6.71
CA ARG A 88 23.90 -2.61 7.26
C ARG A 88 24.31 -3.62 6.20
N TYR A 89 23.66 -3.61 5.02
CA TYR A 89 23.78 -4.66 4.02
C TYR A 89 24.29 -4.22 2.65
N LEU A 90 24.20 -2.93 2.33
CA LEU A 90 24.46 -2.39 0.99
C LEU A 90 25.42 -1.20 1.00
N ASP A 91 26.36 -1.21 1.92
CA ASP A 91 27.46 -0.24 2.03
C ASP A 91 26.99 1.23 2.08
N GLY A 92 25.76 1.45 2.59
CA GLY A 92 25.19 2.76 2.75
C GLY A 92 24.64 3.38 1.44
N VAL A 93 24.22 2.56 0.48
CA VAL A 93 23.61 3.06 -0.76
C VAL A 93 22.57 4.13 -0.48
N SER A 94 22.68 5.27 -1.16
CA SER A 94 21.75 6.39 -0.98
C SER A 94 20.53 6.24 -1.89
N PHE A 95 19.40 6.75 -1.46
CA PHE A 95 18.18 6.86 -2.25
C PHE A 95 17.52 8.22 -2.02
N ALA A 96 16.76 8.71 -3.00
CA ALA A 96 16.06 9.98 -2.92
C ALA A 96 14.78 9.87 -2.10
N ASP A 97 13.97 8.85 -2.40
CA ASP A 97 12.71 8.61 -1.70
C ASP A 97 12.35 7.13 -1.63
N ILE A 98 11.56 6.78 -0.61
CA ILE A 98 10.89 5.49 -0.48
C ILE A 98 9.49 5.70 0.09
N SER A 99 8.48 5.12 -0.56
CA SER A 99 7.08 5.33 -0.20
C SER A 99 6.20 4.10 -0.41
N TRP A 100 5.11 4.04 0.34
CA TRP A 100 4.03 3.07 0.16
C TRP A 100 3.12 3.49 -0.97
N VAL A 101 2.72 2.54 -1.82
CA VAL A 101 1.78 2.76 -2.94
C VAL A 101 0.69 1.67 -2.99
N GLU A 102 -0.51 2.07 -3.40
CA GLU A 102 -1.67 1.17 -3.54
C GLU A 102 -1.70 0.42 -4.87
N THR A 103 -0.98 0.94 -5.88
CA THR A 103 -1.12 0.54 -7.28
C THR A 103 -0.31 -0.69 -7.68
N GLN A 104 0.58 -1.17 -6.84
CA GLN A 104 1.38 -2.36 -7.10
C GLN A 104 0.59 -3.63 -6.76
N ARG A 105 -0.14 -4.16 -7.74
CA ARG A 105 -0.94 -5.39 -7.58
C ARG A 105 -0.20 -6.66 -8.04
N SER A 106 0.85 -6.52 -8.85
CA SER A 106 1.63 -7.63 -9.41
C SER A 106 3.06 -7.72 -8.88
N ARG A 107 3.51 -6.73 -8.11
CA ARG A 107 4.87 -6.68 -7.53
C ARG A 107 4.82 -6.22 -6.09
N TRP A 108 5.80 -6.65 -5.31
CA TRP A 108 5.95 -6.22 -3.92
C TRP A 108 6.64 -4.86 -3.80
N GLY A 109 7.51 -4.54 -4.73
CA GLY A 109 8.25 -3.28 -4.80
C GLY A 109 8.57 -2.87 -6.23
N SER A 110 9.14 -1.70 -6.40
CA SER A 110 9.79 -1.24 -7.63
C SER A 110 10.82 -0.17 -7.33
N CYS A 111 11.93 -0.21 -8.05
CA CYS A 111 12.97 0.79 -8.02
C CYS A 111 12.98 1.56 -9.34
N SER A 112 13.18 2.89 -9.26
CA SER A 112 13.52 3.75 -10.41
C SER A 112 14.96 4.22 -10.19
N PRO A 113 15.97 3.59 -10.82
CA PRO A 113 17.37 3.90 -10.58
C PRO A 113 17.73 5.35 -10.95
N ASP A 114 17.18 5.90 -12.02
CA ASP A 114 17.45 7.25 -12.49
C ASP A 114 17.03 8.30 -11.45
N ASP A 115 15.83 8.17 -10.90
CA ASP A 115 15.30 9.06 -9.86
C ASP A 115 15.74 8.66 -8.45
N ARG A 116 16.36 7.48 -8.31
CA ARG A 116 16.72 6.85 -7.04
C ARG A 116 15.54 6.73 -6.08
N THR A 117 14.35 6.42 -6.61
CA THR A 117 13.12 6.29 -5.85
C THR A 117 12.65 4.84 -5.77
N ILE A 118 12.10 4.47 -4.62
CA ILE A 118 11.60 3.14 -4.32
C ILE A 118 10.12 3.24 -3.95
N ARG A 119 9.31 2.33 -4.48
CA ARG A 119 7.90 2.21 -4.14
C ARG A 119 7.62 0.80 -3.66
N LEU A 120 6.93 0.70 -2.53
CA LEU A 120 6.55 -0.59 -1.93
C LEU A 120 5.03 -0.74 -1.93
N SER A 121 4.57 -1.95 -2.23
CA SER A 121 3.14 -2.27 -2.09
C SER A 121 2.66 -2.07 -0.67
N LEU A 122 1.54 -1.37 -0.49
CA LEU A 122 0.93 -1.15 0.82
C LEU A 122 0.59 -2.48 1.53
N THR A 123 0.35 -3.55 0.77
CA THR A 123 0.11 -4.90 1.30
C THR A 123 1.27 -5.41 2.17
N LEU A 124 2.50 -5.01 1.87
CA LEU A 124 3.67 -5.38 2.67
C LEU A 124 3.62 -4.79 4.10
N ALA A 125 2.87 -3.72 4.32
CA ALA A 125 2.73 -3.14 5.65
C ALA A 125 2.06 -4.10 6.64
N ASP A 126 1.29 -5.08 6.15
CA ASP A 126 0.64 -6.12 6.95
C ASP A 126 1.49 -7.37 7.15
N TYR A 127 2.62 -7.46 6.45
CA TYR A 127 3.49 -8.63 6.53
C TYR A 127 4.53 -8.49 7.64
N PRO A 128 5.09 -9.61 8.10
CA PRO A 128 6.14 -9.60 9.10
C PRO A 128 7.31 -8.69 8.71
N GLY A 129 7.91 -8.00 9.69
CA GLY A 129 8.99 -7.04 9.46
C GLY A 129 10.14 -7.58 8.63
N TRP A 130 10.51 -8.86 8.84
CA TRP A 130 11.59 -9.51 8.09
C TRP A 130 11.27 -9.72 6.61
N VAL A 131 9.98 -9.82 6.20
CA VAL A 131 9.58 -9.86 4.79
C VAL A 131 9.70 -8.47 4.17
N ARG A 132 9.25 -7.44 4.86
CA ARG A 132 9.40 -6.05 4.41
C ARG A 132 10.87 -5.65 4.24
N ASP A 133 11.70 -6.02 5.22
CA ASP A 133 13.14 -5.76 5.19
C ASP A 133 13.79 -6.38 3.95
N TYR A 134 13.43 -7.61 3.62
CA TYR A 134 13.90 -8.27 2.42
C TYR A 134 13.54 -7.48 1.17
N VAL A 135 12.27 -7.08 0.99
CA VAL A 135 11.85 -6.32 -0.19
C VAL A 135 12.56 -4.96 -0.24
N ILE A 136 12.72 -4.28 0.91
CA ILE A 136 13.50 -3.03 0.95
C ILE A 136 14.94 -3.25 0.49
N VAL A 137 15.62 -4.31 0.95
CA VAL A 137 16.99 -4.64 0.52
C VAL A 137 17.04 -4.98 -0.96
N HIS A 138 16.07 -5.73 -1.48
CA HIS A 138 15.93 -6.05 -2.90
C HIS A 138 15.84 -4.77 -3.75
N GLU A 139 14.93 -3.86 -3.42
CA GLU A 139 14.76 -2.61 -4.17
C GLU A 139 15.98 -1.67 -4.03
N LEU A 140 16.61 -1.62 -2.87
CA LEU A 140 17.85 -0.88 -2.68
C LEU A 140 19.01 -1.46 -3.50
N ALA A 141 19.07 -2.79 -3.67
CA ALA A 141 20.09 -3.46 -4.48
C ALA A 141 20.00 -3.06 -5.96
N HIS A 142 18.79 -2.78 -6.48
CA HIS A 142 18.58 -2.26 -7.84
C HIS A 142 19.20 -0.88 -8.08
N LEU A 143 19.44 -0.09 -7.04
CA LEU A 143 20.19 1.17 -7.15
C LEU A 143 21.70 0.96 -7.43
N ILE A 144 22.20 -0.26 -7.25
CA ILE A 144 23.61 -0.66 -7.47
C ILE A 144 23.73 -1.54 -8.73
N VAL A 145 22.85 -2.55 -8.85
CA VAL A 145 22.81 -3.49 -9.96
C VAL A 145 21.38 -3.54 -10.49
N PRO A 146 21.10 -2.96 -11.67
CA PRO A 146 19.73 -2.83 -12.19
C PRO A 146 19.06 -4.16 -12.58
N ASP A 147 19.83 -5.17 -12.97
CA ASP A 147 19.35 -6.47 -13.38
C ASP A 147 19.48 -7.52 -12.27
N HIS A 148 18.76 -8.64 -12.41
CA HIS A 148 18.82 -9.77 -11.47
C HIS A 148 20.00 -10.72 -11.74
N SER A 149 21.17 -10.17 -12.11
CA SER A 149 22.42 -10.93 -12.33
C SER A 149 22.94 -11.56 -11.02
N THR A 150 23.96 -12.38 -11.16
CA THR A 150 24.67 -12.95 -10.00
C THR A 150 25.20 -11.87 -9.06
N GLY A 151 25.58 -10.70 -9.61
CA GLY A 151 26.03 -9.54 -8.81
C GLY A 151 24.91 -8.99 -7.92
N PHE A 152 23.71 -8.90 -8.46
CA PHE A 152 22.52 -8.48 -7.74
C PHE A 152 22.21 -9.44 -6.56
N TRP A 153 22.11 -10.73 -6.86
CA TRP A 153 21.78 -11.72 -5.83
C TRP A 153 22.80 -11.78 -4.71
N ARG A 154 24.09 -11.61 -5.00
CA ARG A 154 25.12 -11.47 -3.95
C ARG A 154 24.90 -10.31 -3.00
N LEU A 155 24.30 -9.21 -3.48
CA LEU A 155 23.92 -8.07 -2.63
C LEU A 155 22.71 -8.40 -1.76
N VAL A 156 21.66 -8.96 -2.36
CA VAL A 156 20.41 -9.32 -1.66
C VAL A 156 20.66 -10.41 -0.61
N GLU A 157 21.49 -11.40 -0.90
CA GLU A 157 21.86 -12.49 0.01
C GLU A 157 22.64 -12.04 1.26
N ARG A 158 23.15 -10.80 1.29
CA ARG A 158 23.69 -10.23 2.54
C ARG A 158 22.61 -10.08 3.63
N TYR A 159 21.35 -10.04 3.25
CA TYR A 159 20.24 -10.09 4.20
C TYR A 159 19.98 -11.53 4.64
N PRO A 160 20.13 -11.85 5.96
CA PRO A 160 20.18 -13.26 6.41
C PRO A 160 18.89 -14.05 6.21
N LEU A 161 17.75 -13.39 6.03
CA LEU A 161 16.44 -14.04 5.90
C LEU A 161 15.91 -14.04 4.46
N THR A 162 16.79 -13.82 3.47
CA THR A 162 16.44 -13.73 2.05
C THR A 162 15.61 -14.95 1.59
N GLU A 163 16.11 -16.18 1.74
CA GLU A 163 15.39 -17.36 1.29
C GLU A 163 14.07 -17.59 2.00
N ARG A 164 14.02 -17.29 3.29
CA ARG A 164 12.77 -17.38 4.06
C ARG A 164 11.73 -16.38 3.56
N ALA A 165 12.15 -15.14 3.28
CA ALA A 165 11.26 -14.09 2.79
C ALA A 165 10.75 -14.40 1.38
N ARG A 166 11.62 -14.90 0.50
CA ARG A 166 11.25 -15.37 -0.85
C ARG A 166 10.19 -16.45 -0.77
N GLY A 167 10.43 -17.49 0.02
CA GLY A 167 9.45 -18.57 0.21
C GLY A 167 8.08 -18.07 0.72
N PHE A 168 8.08 -17.09 1.64
CA PHE A 168 6.85 -16.47 2.12
C PHE A 168 6.11 -15.73 1.01
N LEU A 169 6.81 -14.92 0.21
CA LEU A 169 6.22 -14.12 -0.87
C LEU A 169 5.68 -15.00 -2.01
N ILE A 170 6.41 -16.04 -2.39
CA ILE A 170 5.94 -17.05 -3.37
C ILE A 170 4.64 -17.68 -2.89
N ALA A 171 4.54 -18.07 -1.62
CA ALA A 171 3.32 -18.63 -1.05
C ALA A 171 2.13 -17.64 -1.03
N LYS A 172 2.39 -16.33 -1.14
CA LYS A 172 1.38 -15.28 -1.26
C LYS A 172 0.96 -14.97 -2.70
N GLY A 173 1.56 -15.65 -3.70
CA GLY A 173 1.09 -15.65 -5.09
C GLY A 173 1.46 -14.44 -5.92
N MET A 174 2.48 -13.66 -5.52
CA MET A 174 3.08 -12.63 -6.37
C MET A 174 4.54 -12.99 -6.67
N GLU A 175 4.91 -12.91 -7.94
CA GLU A 175 6.29 -13.13 -8.38
C GLU A 175 7.18 -11.95 -8.00
N GLU A 176 8.46 -12.24 -7.81
CA GLU A 176 9.49 -11.20 -7.70
C GLU A 176 9.63 -10.54 -9.08
N GLY A 177 9.53 -9.23 -9.14
CA GLY A 177 9.66 -8.45 -10.37
C GLY A 177 11.10 -8.42 -10.91
#